data_c8030b2d6ee892084a7e81a83342cb4c
#
_entry.id   c8030b2d6ee892084a7e81a83342cb4c
#
_cell.length_a   1.000
_cell.length_b   1.000
_cell.length_c   1.000
_cell.angle_alpha   90.00
_cell.angle_beta   90.00
_cell.angle_gamma   90.00
#
_symmetry.space_group_name_H-M   'P 1'
#
loop_
_entity.id
_entity.type
_entity.pdbx_description
1 polymer ?
#
loop_
_entity_poly.entity_id
_entity_poly.type
_entity_poly.pdbx_seq_one_letter_code
_entity_poly.pdbx_strand_id
1 'polypeptide(L)' 'NPQECFVGELGLTGEIRRVNRIEQRINEAAKLGFTKIYVPQNSLTGITLPKEIQVIGVTTIQEVLKKVFA' A
#
# COMPACT_ATOMS: atom_id res chain seq x y z
N ASN A 1 -10.89 9.44 2.22
CA ASN A 1 -10.92 9.04 3.62
C ASN A 1 -9.54 9.30 4.26
N PRO A 2 -9.47 10.11 5.31
CA PRO A 2 -8.20 10.49 5.91
C PRO A 2 -7.44 9.33 6.56
N GLN A 3 -8.07 8.17 6.67
CA GLN A 3 -7.44 7.01 7.32
C GLN A 3 -6.87 6.01 6.33
N GLU A 4 -6.80 6.38 5.06
CA GLU A 4 -6.19 5.56 4.03
C GLU A 4 -4.89 6.20 3.58
N CYS A 5 -3.91 5.38 3.26
CA CYS A 5 -2.65 5.88 2.76
C CYS A 5 -2.11 4.98 1.65
N PHE A 6 -1.12 5.47 0.93
CA PHE A 6 -0.50 4.76 -0.17
C PHE A 6 1.02 4.82 -0.02
N VAL A 7 1.68 3.70 -0.25
CA VAL A 7 3.13 3.61 -0.24
C VAL A 7 3.57 2.89 -1.50
N GLY A 8 4.42 3.55 -2.31
CA GLY A 8 4.94 2.94 -3.53
C GLY A 8 5.67 3.94 -4.37
N GLU A 9 6.37 3.46 -5.40
CA GLU A 9 7.03 4.32 -6.38
C GLU A 9 6.32 4.15 -7.71
N LEU A 10 6.09 5.27 -8.40
CA LEU A 10 5.46 5.25 -9.72
C LEU A 10 6.49 5.22 -10.82
N GLY A 11 6.31 4.31 -11.79
CA GLY A 11 7.07 4.32 -13.00
C GLY A 11 6.48 5.28 -14.02
N LEU A 12 7.18 5.45 -15.14
CA LEU A 12 6.78 6.41 -16.17
C LEU A 12 5.47 6.04 -16.87
N THR A 13 5.12 4.77 -16.85
CA THR A 13 3.90 4.29 -17.51
C THR A 13 2.77 4.02 -16.52
N GLY A 14 2.90 4.49 -15.28
CA GLY A 14 1.87 4.33 -14.27
C GLY A 14 1.96 3.05 -13.46
N GLU A 15 2.99 2.24 -13.69
CA GLU A 15 3.18 1.03 -12.91
C GLU A 15 3.66 1.39 -11.51
N ILE A 16 3.29 0.55 -10.53
CA ILE A 16 3.70 0.75 -9.15
C ILE A 16 4.86 -0.18 -8.87
N ARG A 17 6.00 0.40 -8.54
CA ARG A 17 7.24 -0.34 -8.34
C ARG A 17 7.37 -0.81 -6.90
N ARG A 18 8.13 -1.90 -6.74
CA ARG A 18 8.43 -2.48 -5.45
C ARG A 18 9.12 -1.47 -4.53
N VAL A 19 8.79 -1.51 -3.23
CA VAL A 19 9.37 -0.63 -2.23
C VAL A 19 10.16 -1.47 -1.23
N ASN A 20 11.30 -0.93 -0.78
CA ASN A 20 12.08 -1.57 0.26
C ASN A 20 11.42 -1.36 1.61
N ARG A 21 11.61 -2.33 2.52
CA ARG A 21 11.14 -2.25 3.90
C ARG A 21 9.63 -2.05 4.01
N ILE A 22 8.88 -2.73 3.15
CA ILE A 22 7.43 -2.54 3.10
C ILE A 22 6.77 -2.95 4.43
N GLU A 23 7.28 -3.99 5.08
CA GLU A 23 6.73 -4.46 6.34
C GLU A 23 6.85 -3.39 7.42
N GLN A 24 8.00 -2.73 7.49
CA GLN A 24 8.22 -1.64 8.44
C GLN A 24 7.29 -0.47 8.15
N ARG A 25 7.10 -0.12 6.88
CA ARG A 25 6.23 0.98 6.48
C ARG A 25 4.77 0.69 6.83
N ILE A 26 4.34 -0.55 6.65
CA ILE A 26 2.98 -0.96 7.01
C ILE A 26 2.78 -0.85 8.52
N ASN A 27 3.76 -1.31 9.29
CA ASN A 27 3.66 -1.24 10.75
C ASN A 27 3.62 0.20 11.24
N GLU A 28 4.39 1.09 10.63
CA GLU A 28 4.37 2.51 10.98
C GLU A 28 3.01 3.13 10.68
N ALA A 29 2.43 2.79 9.53
CA ALA A 29 1.11 3.30 9.16
C ALA A 29 0.05 2.86 10.19
N ALA A 30 0.12 1.60 10.61
CA ALA A 30 -0.80 1.09 11.62
C ALA A 30 -0.65 1.85 12.93
N LYS A 31 0.57 2.14 13.34
CA LYS A 31 0.83 2.89 14.56
C LYS A 31 0.31 4.32 14.49
N LEU A 32 0.31 4.91 13.29
CA LEU A 32 -0.18 6.26 13.09
C LEU A 32 -1.71 6.34 13.01
N GLY A 33 -2.38 5.20 13.06
CA GLY A 33 -3.84 5.17 13.08
C GLY A 33 -4.50 4.99 11.72
N PHE A 34 -3.72 4.74 10.67
CA PHE A 34 -4.31 4.43 9.37
C PHE A 34 -5.01 3.07 9.43
N THR A 35 -6.15 2.98 8.77
CA THR A 35 -6.93 1.75 8.76
C THR A 35 -6.77 0.97 7.46
N LYS A 36 -6.26 1.61 6.41
CA LYS A 36 -6.09 0.98 5.11
C LYS A 36 -4.82 1.50 4.44
N ILE A 37 -4.06 0.61 3.82
CA ILE A 37 -2.84 1.00 3.11
C ILE A 37 -2.77 0.27 1.76
N TYR A 38 -2.47 1.02 0.71
CA TYR A 38 -2.26 0.47 -0.63
C TYR A 38 -0.76 0.34 -0.87
N VAL A 39 -0.32 -0.85 -1.25
CA VAL A 39 1.11 -1.14 -1.42
C VAL A 39 1.33 -1.88 -2.74
N PRO A 40 2.56 -1.87 -3.27
CA PRO A 40 2.86 -2.66 -4.47
C PRO A 40 2.62 -4.14 -4.20
N GLN A 41 1.87 -4.78 -5.08
CA GLN A 41 1.55 -6.20 -4.92
C GLN A 41 2.81 -7.06 -4.81
N ASN A 42 3.85 -6.73 -5.58
CA ASN A 42 5.09 -7.51 -5.59
C ASN A 42 5.94 -7.30 -4.34
N SER A 43 5.55 -6.41 -3.45
CA SER A 43 6.24 -6.20 -2.17
C SER A 43 5.66 -7.05 -1.04
N LEU A 44 4.57 -7.76 -1.29
CA LEU A 44 3.85 -8.48 -0.24
C LEU A 44 4.31 -9.92 -0.05
N THR A 45 5.20 -10.42 -0.88
CA THR A 45 5.66 -11.80 -0.78
C THR A 45 6.55 -12.00 0.45
N GLY A 46 6.19 -12.99 1.27
CA GLY A 46 7.04 -13.38 2.40
C GLY A 46 7.03 -12.46 3.60
N ILE A 47 6.07 -11.55 3.69
CA ILE A 47 6.01 -10.64 4.85
C ILE A 47 4.84 -11.01 5.76
N THR A 48 4.94 -10.56 7.02
CA THR A 48 3.88 -10.72 8.01
C THR A 48 3.13 -9.39 8.13
N LEU A 49 1.81 -9.44 8.02
CA LEU A 49 0.98 -8.25 8.05
C LEU A 49 0.33 -8.05 9.42
N PRO A 50 0.30 -6.80 9.94
CA PRO A 50 -0.41 -6.54 11.18
C PRO A 50 -1.92 -6.66 10.98
N LYS A 51 -2.64 -6.96 12.05
CA LYS A 51 -4.09 -7.14 11.99
C LYS A 51 -4.85 -5.82 12.06
N GLU A 52 -4.20 -4.78 12.53
CA GLU A 52 -4.83 -3.48 12.79
C GLU A 52 -5.08 -2.66 11.53
N ILE A 53 -4.50 -3.07 10.40
CA ILE A 53 -4.60 -2.30 9.17
C ILE A 53 -4.90 -3.25 8.01
N GLN A 54 -5.77 -2.80 7.12
CA GLN A 54 -6.09 -3.56 5.91
C GLN A 54 -5.06 -3.23 4.82
N VAL A 55 -4.37 -4.25 4.32
CA VAL A 55 -3.32 -4.07 3.32
C VAL A 55 -3.84 -4.52 1.96
N ILE A 56 -3.78 -3.64 0.98
CA ILE A 56 -4.30 -3.91 -0.36
C ILE A 56 -3.15 -3.81 -1.37
N GLY A 57 -2.88 -4.92 -2.07
CA GLY A 57 -1.85 -4.95 -3.09
C GLY A 57 -2.37 -4.39 -4.40
N VAL A 58 -1.57 -3.54 -5.05
CA VAL A 58 -1.92 -2.92 -6.33
C VAL A 58 -0.73 -2.98 -7.27
N THR A 59 -0.99 -2.97 -8.58
CA THR A 59 0.06 -3.02 -9.58
C THR A 59 0.17 -1.74 -10.41
N THR A 60 -0.90 -0.96 -10.49
CA THR A 60 -0.92 0.29 -11.24
C THR A 60 -1.60 1.39 -10.45
N ILE A 61 -1.30 2.63 -10.82
CA ILE A 61 -1.95 3.79 -10.19
C ILE A 61 -3.45 3.81 -10.51
N GLN A 62 -3.85 3.27 -11.66
CA GLN A 62 -5.25 3.18 -12.00
C GLN A 62 -6.03 2.32 -11.01
N GLU A 63 -5.40 1.24 -10.54
CA GLU A 63 -6.04 0.40 -9.52
C GLU A 63 -6.30 1.17 -8.22
N VAL A 64 -5.32 1.98 -7.81
CA VAL A 64 -5.45 2.79 -6.60
C VAL A 64 -6.60 3.78 -6.75
N LEU A 65 -6.64 4.50 -7.86
CA LEU A 65 -7.69 5.49 -8.12
C LEU A 65 -9.07 4.84 -8.16
N LYS A 66 -9.15 3.67 -8.77
CA LYS A 66 -10.42 2.94 -8.86
C LYS A 66 -10.94 2.55 -7.48
N LYS A 67 -10.05 2.11 -6.59
CA LYS A 67 -10.45 1.69 -5.25
C LYS A 67 -10.77 2.88 -4.34
N VAL A 68 -10.08 3.98 -4.51
CA VAL A 68 -10.29 5.17 -3.69
C VAL A 68 -11.55 5.92 -4.10
N PHE A 69 -11.83 5.99 -5.39
CA PHE A 69 -12.98 6.74 -5.91
C PHE A 69 -14.14 5.86 -6.37
N ALA A 70 -14.11 4.61 -6.05
CA ALA A 70 -15.20 3.70 -6.42
C ALA A 70 -16.46 3.95 -5.61
#